data_a562096463a2682d79f613422f49319b
#
_entry.id   a562096463a2682d79f613422f49319b
#
_cell.length_a   1.000
_cell.length_b   1.000
_cell.length_c   1.000
_cell.angle_alpha   90.00
_cell.angle_beta   90.00
_cell.angle_gamma   90.00
#
_symmetry.space_group_name_H-M   'P 1'
#
loop_
_entity.id
_entity.type
_entity.pdbx_description
1 polymer ?
#
loop_
_entity_poly.entity_id
_entity_poly.type
_entity_poly.pdbx_seq_one_letter_code
_entity_poly.pdbx_strand_id
1 'polypeptide(L)'
;MNNIINILNQVRIISQKIKEQRQENFERGENFNIFNDLGFMSDEVHLHSMFLANLLSPKGSHGQRGKFLEAFLKMLQKSFPAISADSLELDTAIASVEVEKYIGRQTDSEGDRIDIYLSDGKHSIIIENKIYAGDQYHQMLRYWNYGLA
;
A
#
# COMPACT_ATOMS: atom_id res chain seq x y z
N MET A 1 20.50 42.24 8.04
CA MET A 1 19.10 42.48 8.46
C MET A 1 18.10 42.29 7.32
N ASN A 2 18.36 42.80 6.12
CA ASN A 2 17.43 42.68 4.97
C ASN A 2 17.09 41.26 4.53
N ASN A 3 18.04 40.29 4.60
CA ASN A 3 17.81 38.90 4.19
C ASN A 3 16.79 38.20 5.11
N ILE A 4 16.83 38.43 6.41
CA ILE A 4 15.92 37.81 7.38
C ILE A 4 14.49 38.32 7.15
N ILE A 5 14.33 39.61 6.94
CA ILE A 5 13.03 40.22 6.65
C ILE A 5 12.44 39.65 5.35
N ASN A 6 13.27 39.50 4.33
CA ASN A 6 12.83 38.90 3.05
C ASN A 6 12.37 37.44 3.23
N ILE A 7 13.13 36.62 3.97
CA ILE A 7 12.74 35.22 4.28
C ILE A 7 11.42 35.18 5.05
N LEU A 8 11.25 36.02 6.07
CA LEU A 8 10.01 36.07 6.85
C LEU A 8 8.81 36.46 5.99
N ASN A 9 8.98 37.41 5.06
CA ASN A 9 7.93 37.80 4.13
C ASN A 9 7.58 36.67 3.17
N GLN A 10 8.56 35.93 2.66
CA GLN A 10 8.32 34.76 1.81
C GLN A 10 7.59 33.65 2.58
N VAL A 11 7.99 33.33 3.81
CA VAL A 11 7.31 32.36 4.67
C VAL A 11 5.86 32.78 4.92
N ARG A 12 5.61 34.06 5.18
CA ARG A 12 4.24 34.60 5.38
C ARG A 12 3.38 34.39 4.13
N ILE A 13 3.90 34.70 2.94
CA ILE A 13 3.18 34.56 1.66
C ILE A 13 2.86 33.07 1.41
N ILE A 14 3.83 32.18 1.63
CA ILE A 14 3.63 30.73 1.47
C ILE A 14 2.58 30.23 2.46
N SER A 15 2.67 30.63 3.72
CA SER A 15 1.70 30.23 4.75
C SER A 15 0.28 30.71 4.43
N GLN A 16 0.14 31.90 3.87
CA GLN A 16 -1.15 32.41 3.44
C GLN A 16 -1.72 31.61 2.29
N LYS A 17 -0.94 31.30 1.26
CA LYS A 17 -1.36 30.47 0.12
C LYS A 17 -1.78 29.05 0.57
N ILE A 18 -1.05 28.46 1.51
CA ILE A 18 -1.42 27.14 2.07
C ILE A 18 -2.77 27.21 2.78
N LYS A 19 -3.04 28.27 3.53
CA LYS A 19 -4.34 28.46 4.19
C LYS A 19 -5.49 28.61 3.19
N GLU A 20 -5.29 29.42 2.17
CA GLU A 20 -6.26 29.62 1.10
C GLU A 20 -6.56 28.33 0.37
N GLN A 21 -5.52 27.57 0.00
CA GLN A 21 -5.69 26.27 -0.66
C GLN A 21 -6.42 25.26 0.22
N ARG A 22 -6.13 25.22 1.52
CA ARG A 22 -6.84 24.35 2.46
C ARG A 22 -8.32 24.72 2.58
N GLN A 23 -8.63 25.99 2.57
CA GLN A 23 -10.00 26.47 2.63
C GLN A 23 -10.76 26.10 1.34
N GLU A 24 -10.16 26.32 0.18
CA GLU A 24 -10.74 25.91 -1.11
C GLU A 24 -11.00 24.41 -1.18
N ASN A 25 -10.02 23.60 -0.75
CA ASN A 25 -10.17 22.13 -0.71
C ASN A 25 -11.31 21.71 0.24
N PHE A 26 -11.45 22.38 1.38
CA PHE A 26 -12.55 22.15 2.31
C PHE A 26 -13.91 22.45 1.68
N GLU A 27 -14.03 23.61 1.02
CA GLU A 27 -15.27 24.04 0.37
C GLU A 27 -15.67 23.14 -0.81
N ARG A 28 -14.69 22.53 -1.49
CA ARG A 28 -14.92 21.54 -2.56
C ARG A 28 -15.17 20.13 -2.03
N GLY A 29 -15.07 19.90 -0.74
CA GLY A 29 -15.16 18.57 -0.14
C GLY A 29 -13.98 17.65 -0.43
N GLU A 30 -12.87 18.19 -0.96
CA GLU A 30 -11.66 17.41 -1.28
C GLU A 30 -10.92 16.90 -0.04
N ASN A 31 -11.25 17.44 1.13
CA ASN A 31 -10.74 16.96 2.42
C ASN A 31 -11.56 15.83 3.03
N PHE A 32 -12.71 15.48 2.40
CA PHE A 32 -13.51 14.37 2.89
C PHE A 32 -12.78 13.04 2.71
N ASN A 33 -12.57 12.37 3.81
CA ASN A 33 -11.94 11.06 3.85
C ASN A 33 -12.70 10.17 4.84
N ILE A 34 -13.48 9.23 4.30
CA ILE A 34 -14.31 8.34 5.09
C ILE A 34 -13.51 7.55 6.14
N PHE A 35 -12.27 7.19 5.85
CA PHE A 35 -11.42 6.46 6.79
C PHE A 35 -10.99 7.33 7.96
N ASN A 36 -10.73 8.64 7.70
CA ASN A 36 -10.45 9.60 8.75
C ASN A 36 -11.69 9.85 9.61
N ASP A 37 -12.83 10.06 8.97
CA ASP A 37 -14.07 10.39 9.68
C ASP A 37 -14.60 9.23 10.53
N LEU A 38 -14.31 7.99 10.13
CA LEU A 38 -14.60 6.78 10.92
C LEU A 38 -13.51 6.44 11.95
N GLY A 39 -12.41 7.18 12.01
CA GLY A 39 -11.28 6.92 12.92
C GLY A 39 -10.39 5.73 12.52
N PHE A 40 -10.46 5.27 11.29
CA PHE A 40 -9.71 4.09 10.81
C PHE A 40 -8.46 4.42 10.00
N MET A 41 -7.98 5.65 10.02
CA MET A 41 -6.81 6.07 9.22
C MET A 41 -5.54 5.27 9.51
N SER A 42 -5.40 4.71 10.71
CA SER A 42 -4.24 3.94 11.14
C SER A 42 -4.51 2.45 11.33
N ASP A 43 -5.70 1.98 10.96
CA ASP A 43 -5.99 0.54 11.03
C ASP A 43 -5.44 -0.19 9.80
N GLU A 44 -4.16 -0.58 9.90
CA GLU A 44 -3.43 -1.24 8.81
C GLU A 44 -4.04 -2.60 8.48
N VAL A 45 -4.43 -3.36 9.49
CA VAL A 45 -4.87 -4.76 9.36
C VAL A 45 -6.34 -4.86 8.97
N HIS A 46 -7.25 -4.36 9.84
CA HIS A 46 -8.69 -4.61 9.68
C HIS A 46 -9.31 -3.77 8.57
N LEU A 47 -8.70 -2.64 8.22
CA LEU A 47 -9.25 -1.80 7.18
C LEU A 47 -8.40 -1.83 5.90
N HIS A 48 -7.15 -1.37 5.97
CA HIS A 48 -6.37 -1.15 4.77
C HIS A 48 -5.99 -2.46 4.09
N SER A 49 -5.43 -3.43 4.82
CA SER A 49 -5.04 -4.72 4.24
C SER A 49 -6.25 -5.53 3.80
N MET A 50 -7.34 -5.55 4.56
CA MET A 50 -8.58 -6.23 4.17
C MET A 50 -9.24 -5.59 2.94
N PHE A 51 -9.28 -4.25 2.87
CA PHE A 51 -9.81 -3.55 1.72
C PHE A 51 -8.99 -3.81 0.45
N LEU A 52 -7.66 -3.69 0.54
CA LEU A 52 -6.76 -3.99 -0.57
C LEU A 52 -6.85 -5.44 -1.02
N ALA A 53 -6.89 -6.37 -0.07
CA ALA A 53 -7.03 -7.79 -0.37
C ALA A 53 -8.36 -8.10 -1.07
N ASN A 54 -9.47 -7.52 -0.61
CA ASN A 54 -10.75 -7.67 -1.30
C ASN A 54 -10.69 -7.08 -2.72
N LEU A 55 -10.07 -5.91 -2.88
CA LEU A 55 -9.93 -5.27 -4.19
C LEU A 55 -9.08 -6.11 -5.16
N LEU A 56 -7.97 -6.67 -4.68
CA LEU A 56 -7.06 -7.50 -5.48
C LEU A 56 -7.59 -8.92 -5.71
N SER A 57 -8.59 -9.36 -4.94
CA SER A 57 -9.13 -10.71 -5.07
C SER A 57 -10.03 -10.86 -6.30
N PRO A 58 -9.78 -11.83 -7.20
CA PRO A 58 -10.70 -12.15 -8.29
C PRO A 58 -12.11 -12.55 -7.80
N LYS A 59 -12.20 -13.00 -6.54
CA LYS A 59 -13.45 -13.40 -5.86
C LYS A 59 -13.98 -12.31 -4.93
N GLY A 60 -13.41 -11.11 -4.99
CA GLY A 60 -13.79 -9.97 -4.14
C GLY A 60 -15.25 -9.55 -4.37
N SER A 61 -15.85 -8.95 -3.33
CA SER A 61 -17.27 -8.53 -3.33
C SER A 61 -17.61 -7.47 -4.39
N HIS A 62 -16.59 -6.85 -5.00
CA HIS A 62 -16.76 -5.90 -6.10
C HIS A 62 -17.26 -6.55 -7.41
N GLY A 63 -17.21 -7.89 -7.57
CA GLY A 63 -17.71 -8.61 -8.74
C GLY A 63 -16.94 -8.37 -10.05
N GLN A 64 -15.77 -7.70 -10.02
CA GLN A 64 -14.98 -7.36 -11.22
C GLN A 64 -13.98 -8.44 -11.63
N ARG A 65 -14.00 -9.59 -10.94
CA ARG A 65 -13.04 -10.69 -11.18
C ARG A 65 -11.59 -10.19 -11.06
N GLY A 66 -10.68 -10.60 -11.94
CA GLY A 66 -9.26 -10.23 -11.92
C GLY A 66 -8.91 -8.80 -12.38
N LYS A 67 -9.87 -7.96 -12.78
CA LYS A 67 -9.57 -6.65 -13.40
C LYS A 67 -8.72 -5.72 -12.53
N PHE A 68 -8.98 -5.65 -11.22
CA PHE A 68 -8.19 -4.80 -10.33
C PHE A 68 -6.78 -5.37 -10.11
N LEU A 69 -6.67 -6.70 -10.01
CA LEU A 69 -5.36 -7.36 -9.93
C LEU A 69 -4.55 -7.14 -11.21
N GLU A 70 -5.15 -7.26 -12.39
CA GLU A 70 -4.49 -6.95 -13.66
C GLU A 70 -4.02 -5.49 -13.74
N ALA A 71 -4.86 -4.55 -13.29
CA ALA A 71 -4.49 -3.13 -13.23
C ALA A 71 -3.32 -2.90 -12.27
N PHE A 72 -3.30 -3.56 -11.13
CA PHE A 72 -2.22 -3.50 -10.15
C PHE A 72 -0.91 -4.04 -10.74
N LEU A 73 -0.92 -5.22 -11.38
CA LEU A 73 0.27 -5.80 -12.03
C LEU A 73 0.82 -4.88 -13.13
N LYS A 74 -0.05 -4.33 -13.96
CA LYS A 74 0.35 -3.34 -15.00
C LYS A 74 0.96 -2.08 -14.38
N MET A 75 0.42 -1.61 -13.28
CA MET A 75 0.97 -0.45 -12.56
C MET A 75 2.35 -0.76 -11.99
N LEU A 76 2.55 -1.94 -11.38
CA LEU A 76 3.85 -2.38 -10.88
C LEU A 76 4.89 -2.44 -12.00
N GLN A 77 4.56 -3.05 -13.12
CA GLN A 77 5.47 -3.16 -14.28
C GLN A 77 5.84 -1.79 -14.84
N LYS A 78 4.89 -0.86 -14.91
CA LYS A 78 5.13 0.51 -15.36
C LYS A 78 6.02 1.29 -14.38
N SER A 79 5.79 1.12 -13.08
CA SER A 79 6.51 1.86 -12.03
C SER A 79 7.92 1.31 -11.79
N PHE A 80 8.13 0.04 -12.06
CA PHE A 80 9.39 -0.68 -11.83
C PHE A 80 9.84 -1.44 -13.08
N PRO A 81 10.30 -0.74 -14.14
CA PRO A 81 10.68 -1.38 -15.41
C PRO A 81 11.82 -2.40 -15.30
N ALA A 82 12.59 -2.35 -14.20
CA ALA A 82 13.66 -3.30 -13.91
C ALA A 82 13.15 -4.69 -13.48
N ILE A 83 11.89 -4.80 -13.09
CA ILE A 83 11.27 -6.09 -12.78
C ILE A 83 10.92 -6.75 -14.12
N SER A 84 11.43 -7.98 -14.35
CA SER A 84 11.07 -8.70 -15.57
C SER A 84 9.56 -8.97 -15.63
N ALA A 85 8.99 -8.96 -16.82
CA ALA A 85 7.58 -9.27 -17.01
C ALA A 85 7.24 -10.65 -16.43
N ASP A 86 8.12 -11.63 -16.60
CA ASP A 86 7.97 -13.00 -16.12
C ASP A 86 7.87 -13.06 -14.57
N SER A 87 8.49 -12.12 -13.85
CA SER A 87 8.41 -12.05 -12.39
C SER A 87 7.04 -11.56 -11.88
N LEU A 88 6.22 -10.99 -12.75
CA LEU A 88 4.87 -10.51 -12.45
C LEU A 88 3.78 -11.37 -13.13
N GLU A 89 4.15 -12.52 -13.70
CA GLU A 89 3.20 -13.50 -14.23
C GLU A 89 2.43 -14.14 -13.08
N LEU A 90 1.24 -13.64 -12.87
CA LEU A 90 0.25 -14.21 -11.96
C LEU A 90 -1.04 -14.44 -12.74
N ASP A 91 -1.57 -15.66 -12.72
CA ASP A 91 -2.88 -15.94 -13.34
C ASP A 91 -4.00 -15.27 -12.52
N THR A 92 -4.42 -14.11 -13.01
CA THR A 92 -5.42 -13.28 -12.34
C THR A 92 -6.81 -13.91 -12.28
N ALA A 93 -7.07 -14.99 -13.04
CA ALA A 93 -8.36 -15.67 -13.03
C ALA A 93 -8.50 -16.64 -11.84
N ILE A 94 -7.39 -17.24 -11.41
CA ILE A 94 -7.36 -18.26 -10.37
C ILE A 94 -6.66 -17.81 -9.08
N ALA A 95 -6.02 -16.64 -9.10
CA ALA A 95 -5.29 -16.12 -7.97
C ALA A 95 -6.16 -16.08 -6.69
N SER A 96 -5.53 -16.43 -5.59
CA SER A 96 -6.06 -16.30 -4.23
C SER A 96 -5.37 -15.15 -3.50
N VAL A 97 -6.07 -14.56 -2.55
CA VAL A 97 -5.55 -13.49 -1.69
C VAL A 97 -5.81 -13.87 -0.24
N GLU A 98 -4.76 -13.88 0.56
CA GLU A 98 -4.82 -14.13 2.00
C GLU A 98 -4.32 -12.88 2.74
N VAL A 99 -5.01 -12.49 3.82
CA VAL A 99 -4.60 -11.41 4.73
C VAL A 99 -4.03 -12.04 5.99
N GLU A 100 -3.02 -11.41 6.58
CA GLU A 100 -2.40 -11.85 7.83
C GLU A 100 -1.89 -13.31 7.76
N LYS A 101 -1.30 -13.68 6.62
CA LYS A 101 -0.83 -15.05 6.40
C LYS A 101 0.32 -15.38 7.35
N TYR A 102 0.06 -16.33 8.26
CA TYR A 102 1.09 -16.84 9.16
C TYR A 102 2.03 -17.79 8.43
N ILE A 103 3.32 -17.50 8.45
CA ILE A 103 4.38 -18.27 7.77
C ILE A 103 5.39 -18.90 8.74
N GLY A 104 4.98 -19.11 9.98
CA GLY A 104 5.81 -19.75 11.00
C GLY A 104 6.24 -18.81 12.12
N ARG A 105 6.92 -19.39 13.13
CA ARG A 105 7.47 -18.61 14.25
C ARG A 105 8.60 -17.71 13.75
N GLN A 106 8.55 -16.44 14.11
CA GLN A 106 9.55 -15.46 13.72
C GLN A 106 10.94 -15.78 14.27
N THR A 107 11.92 -15.79 13.38
CA THR A 107 13.37 -15.87 13.63
C THR A 107 14.07 -14.76 12.84
N ASP A 108 15.38 -14.76 12.79
CA ASP A 108 16.14 -13.80 11.98
C ASP A 108 15.95 -14.00 10.47
N SER A 109 15.70 -15.23 10.04
CA SER A 109 15.65 -15.60 8.62
C SER A 109 14.32 -16.23 8.16
N GLU A 110 13.46 -16.63 9.07
CA GLU A 110 12.23 -17.37 8.78
C GLU A 110 11.07 -16.91 9.66
N GLY A 111 9.88 -17.27 9.24
CA GLY A 111 8.65 -17.04 9.98
C GLY A 111 8.27 -15.56 10.00
N ASP A 112 7.03 -15.28 10.10
CA ASP A 112 6.42 -13.97 10.33
C ASP A 112 4.92 -14.07 10.08
N ARG A 113 4.30 -12.90 9.87
CA ARG A 113 2.95 -12.75 9.37
C ARG A 113 2.98 -11.76 8.20
N ILE A 114 2.54 -12.21 7.04
CA ILE A 114 2.47 -11.40 5.82
C ILE A 114 1.14 -10.67 5.78
N ASP A 115 1.15 -9.35 5.60
CA ASP A 115 -0.07 -8.54 5.58
C ASP A 115 -1.02 -8.97 4.45
N ILE A 116 -0.52 -9.08 3.22
CA ILE A 116 -1.29 -9.56 2.07
C ILE A 116 -0.43 -10.49 1.22
N TYR A 117 -0.91 -11.70 1.01
CA TYR A 117 -0.29 -12.72 0.18
C TYR A 117 -1.19 -13.07 -1.01
N LEU A 118 -0.67 -12.87 -2.21
CA LEU A 118 -1.34 -13.26 -3.47
C LEU A 118 -0.63 -14.47 -4.05
N SER A 119 -1.40 -15.45 -4.55
CA SER A 119 -0.80 -16.61 -5.24
C SER A 119 -1.78 -17.26 -6.20
N ASP A 120 -1.26 -17.70 -7.33
CA ASP A 120 -1.94 -18.58 -8.30
C ASP A 120 -1.53 -20.06 -8.16
N GLY A 121 -0.70 -20.36 -7.15
CA GLY A 121 -0.14 -21.68 -6.91
C GLY A 121 1.21 -21.95 -7.59
N LYS A 122 1.66 -21.07 -8.49
CA LYS A 122 2.99 -21.11 -9.12
C LYS A 122 3.82 -19.89 -8.77
N HIS A 123 3.18 -18.73 -8.79
CA HIS A 123 3.79 -17.45 -8.50
C HIS A 123 3.12 -16.84 -7.29
N SER A 124 3.86 -16.03 -6.56
CA SER A 124 3.33 -15.32 -5.43
C SER A 124 3.84 -13.87 -5.36
N ILE A 125 3.01 -13.00 -4.83
CA ILE A 125 3.35 -11.61 -4.53
C ILE A 125 3.05 -11.38 -3.06
N ILE A 126 4.03 -10.84 -2.35
CA ILE A 126 3.92 -10.45 -0.95
C ILE A 126 3.82 -8.94 -0.89
N ILE A 127 2.81 -8.43 -0.20
CA ILE A 127 2.62 -7.00 0.04
C ILE A 127 2.67 -6.77 1.54
N GLU A 128 3.59 -5.91 1.95
CA GLU A 128 3.66 -5.36 3.29
C GLU A 128 3.01 -3.98 3.28
N ASN A 129 1.97 -3.80 4.07
CA ASN A 129 1.19 -2.57 4.13
C ASN A 129 1.51 -1.80 5.41
N LYS A 130 2.24 -0.69 5.28
CA LYS A 130 2.63 0.16 6.41
C LYS A 130 2.14 1.57 6.22
N ILE A 131 1.51 2.12 7.27
CA ILE A 131 1.08 3.53 7.31
C ILE A 131 2.01 4.34 8.20
N TYR A 132 2.25 3.88 9.43
CA TYR A 132 3.08 4.57 10.41
C TYR A 132 4.17 3.67 11.02
N ALA A 133 4.04 2.36 10.89
CA ALA A 133 5.02 1.41 11.42
C ALA A 133 6.33 1.48 10.62
N GLY A 134 7.47 1.45 11.30
CA GLY A 134 8.77 1.28 10.67
C GLY A 134 9.02 -0.16 10.21
N ASP A 135 10.03 -0.34 9.36
CA ASP A 135 10.44 -1.68 8.93
C ASP A 135 10.99 -2.49 10.09
N GLN A 136 10.59 -3.75 10.17
CA GLN A 136 11.15 -4.69 11.13
C GLN A 136 12.48 -5.24 10.60
N TYR A 137 13.41 -5.49 11.55
CA TYR A 137 14.69 -6.09 11.23
C TYR A 137 14.50 -7.43 10.48
N HIS A 138 15.18 -7.59 9.36
CA HIS A 138 15.15 -8.77 8.50
C HIS A 138 13.76 -9.21 7.97
N GLN A 139 12.72 -8.38 8.03
CA GLN A 139 11.38 -8.74 7.56
C GLN A 139 11.37 -9.15 6.10
N MET A 140 11.97 -8.37 5.22
CA MET A 140 12.06 -8.69 3.79
C MET A 140 12.85 -9.96 3.52
N LEU A 141 13.88 -10.26 4.32
CA LEU A 141 14.64 -11.50 4.20
C LEU A 141 13.76 -12.73 4.54
N ARG A 142 12.96 -12.65 5.60
CA ARG A 142 12.02 -13.73 5.97
C ARG A 142 11.00 -13.98 4.88
N TYR A 143 10.44 -12.91 4.29
CA TYR A 143 9.48 -13.02 3.18
C TYR A 143 10.11 -13.60 1.93
N TRP A 144 11.33 -13.18 1.60
CA TRP A 144 12.08 -13.73 0.49
C TRP A 144 12.33 -15.24 0.65
N ASN A 145 12.78 -15.66 1.81
CA ASN A 145 13.04 -17.07 2.10
C ASN A 145 11.76 -17.91 2.02
N TYR A 146 10.63 -17.36 2.50
CA TYR A 146 9.32 -18.02 2.36
C TYR A 146 8.89 -18.16 0.90
N GLY A 147 9.13 -17.17 0.06
CA GLY A 147 8.79 -17.21 -1.36
C GLY A 147 9.64 -18.16 -2.20
N LEU A 148 10.82 -18.58 -1.68
CA LEU A 148 11.72 -19.53 -2.35
C LEU A 148 11.46 -20.99 -1.94
N ALA A 149 10.71 -21.24 -0.87
CA ALA A 149 10.42 -22.57 -0.33
C ALA A 149 9.26 -23.23 -1.03
#